data_722d34471a4b67bea48dd8f34d4c808a
#
_entry.id   722d34471a4b67bea48dd8f34d4c808a
#
_cell.length_a   1.000
_cell.length_b   1.000
_cell.length_c   1.000
_cell.angle_alpha   90.00
_cell.angle_beta   90.00
_cell.angle_gamma   90.00
#
_symmetry.space_group_name_H-M   'P 1'
#
loop_
_entity.id
_entity.type
_entity.pdbx_description
1 polymer ?
#
loop_
_entity_poly.entity_id
_entity_poly.type
_entity_poly.pdbx_seq_one_letter_code
_entity_poly.pdbx_strand_id
1 'polypeptide(L)'
;LDAIPKVATGAFPVGFADINSLIKFLDQNPGAPVTAVMMVYDKPPFAVVGRKSLGISGPGDLEGSVLGAPPPDGAWAQFPSFAKANNIDIGKIKVEPVGFPTREPMLAEGKVDSVTGFSFSSYLNLVRLGVPENDISTILMADHGLKLYGNAVIVNTEYAEANGDTVKAFLGAVAAGWKDAIADPTAAAAALVKRNPAADAALEERRLELAINANVLTDYVKANGMGGIDSARFSAAIKQLSETYDYKAAPDAALYFTDAYLPAGGFPVK
;
A
#
# COMPACT_ATOMS: atom_id res chain seq x y z
N LEU A 1 4.77 3.82 -11.24
CA LEU A 1 4.32 5.02 -10.50
C LEU A 1 3.27 5.87 -11.24
N ASP A 2 2.98 5.57 -12.52
CA ASP A 2 2.02 6.34 -13.33
C ASP A 2 0.79 5.52 -13.75
N ALA A 3 0.42 4.51 -12.97
CA ALA A 3 -0.69 3.62 -13.34
C ALA A 3 -2.03 4.39 -13.45
N ILE A 4 -2.33 5.27 -12.49
CA ILE A 4 -3.61 5.97 -12.44
C ILE A 4 -3.83 6.86 -13.67
N PRO A 5 -2.93 7.79 -14.04
CA PRO A 5 -3.10 8.59 -15.25
C PRO A 5 -3.17 7.75 -16.53
N LYS A 6 -2.41 6.67 -16.63
CA LYS A 6 -2.40 5.79 -17.81
C LYS A 6 -3.71 5.02 -17.96
N VAL A 7 -4.31 4.59 -16.85
CA VAL A 7 -5.64 3.96 -16.86
C VAL A 7 -6.71 5.01 -17.17
N ALA A 8 -6.66 6.18 -16.54
CA ALA A 8 -7.62 7.27 -16.79
C ALA A 8 -7.62 7.72 -18.26
N THR A 9 -6.45 7.77 -18.93
CA THR A 9 -6.34 8.15 -20.34
C THR A 9 -6.65 6.99 -21.31
N GLY A 10 -6.96 5.78 -20.82
CA GLY A 10 -7.22 4.59 -21.66
C GLY A 10 -5.96 3.97 -22.28
N ALA A 11 -4.74 4.43 -21.92
CA ALA A 11 -3.50 3.81 -22.39
C ALA A 11 -3.37 2.35 -21.92
N PHE A 12 -3.94 2.04 -20.75
CA PHE A 12 -4.15 0.69 -20.24
C PHE A 12 -5.57 0.55 -19.71
N PRO A 13 -6.26 -0.56 -20.00
CA PRO A 13 -7.62 -0.77 -19.51
C PRO A 13 -7.68 -0.99 -17.99
N VAL A 14 -6.63 -1.58 -17.41
CA VAL A 14 -6.54 -1.98 -16.00
C VAL A 14 -5.18 -1.60 -15.45
N GLY A 15 -5.10 -1.30 -14.18
CA GLY A 15 -3.86 -1.03 -13.44
C GLY A 15 -3.91 -1.53 -12.01
N PHE A 16 -2.78 -1.41 -11.32
CA PHE A 16 -2.67 -1.67 -9.89
C PHE A 16 -2.07 -0.44 -9.21
N ALA A 17 -2.80 0.16 -8.29
CA ALA A 17 -2.42 1.43 -7.68
C ALA A 17 -2.93 1.57 -6.24
N ASP A 18 -2.29 2.44 -5.47
CA ASP A 18 -2.76 2.87 -4.16
C ASP A 18 -4.07 3.65 -4.28
N ILE A 19 -5.10 3.21 -3.52
CA ILE A 19 -6.43 3.84 -3.58
C ILE A 19 -6.40 5.28 -3.02
N ASN A 20 -5.51 5.58 -2.09
CA ASN A 20 -5.41 6.94 -1.54
C ASN A 20 -4.85 7.92 -2.57
N SER A 21 -3.92 7.46 -3.41
CA SER A 21 -3.43 8.20 -4.56
C SER A 21 -4.51 8.36 -5.64
N LEU A 22 -5.39 7.36 -5.82
CA LEU A 22 -6.53 7.46 -6.72
C LEU A 22 -7.52 8.52 -6.24
N ILE A 23 -7.86 8.55 -4.94
CA ILE A 23 -8.73 9.57 -4.34
C ILE A 23 -8.18 10.97 -4.60
N LYS A 24 -6.88 11.18 -4.32
CA LYS A 24 -6.19 12.45 -4.58
C LYS A 24 -6.21 12.83 -6.07
N PHE A 25 -5.98 11.86 -6.95
CA PHE A 25 -6.00 12.10 -8.39
C PHE A 25 -7.38 12.54 -8.88
N LEU A 26 -8.44 11.89 -8.42
CA LEU A 26 -9.82 12.23 -8.79
C LEU A 26 -10.28 13.58 -8.22
N ASP A 27 -9.81 13.98 -7.04
CA ASP A 27 -10.03 15.33 -6.52
C ASP A 27 -9.39 16.42 -7.42
N GLN A 28 -8.20 16.13 -7.96
CA GLN A 28 -7.48 17.03 -8.86
C GLN A 28 -7.99 16.98 -10.30
N ASN A 29 -8.60 15.87 -10.72
CA ASN A 29 -9.09 15.61 -12.07
C ASN A 29 -10.56 15.11 -12.03
N PRO A 30 -11.53 15.98 -11.66
CA PRO A 30 -12.94 15.59 -11.57
C PRO A 30 -13.45 15.02 -12.88
N GLY A 31 -14.12 13.86 -12.82
CA GLY A 31 -14.67 13.18 -13.99
C GLY A 31 -13.67 12.34 -14.79
N ALA A 32 -12.43 12.20 -14.35
CA ALA A 32 -11.48 11.27 -14.98
C ALA A 32 -12.04 9.83 -14.93
N PRO A 33 -12.05 9.09 -16.07
CA PRO A 33 -12.72 7.80 -16.18
C PRO A 33 -11.88 6.67 -15.57
N VAL A 34 -11.69 6.67 -14.24
CA VAL A 34 -10.97 5.63 -13.52
C VAL A 34 -11.57 5.38 -12.14
N THR A 35 -11.70 4.13 -11.74
CA THR A 35 -12.17 3.72 -10.41
C THR A 35 -11.49 2.45 -9.94
N ALA A 36 -11.48 2.18 -8.63
CA ALA A 36 -11.03 0.90 -8.09
C ALA A 36 -12.17 -0.13 -8.12
N VAL A 37 -11.84 -1.38 -8.44
CA VAL A 37 -12.80 -2.48 -8.61
C VAL A 37 -12.48 -3.73 -7.79
N MET A 38 -11.30 -3.79 -7.17
CA MET A 38 -10.91 -4.91 -6.30
C MET A 38 -9.83 -4.43 -5.32
N MET A 39 -10.14 -4.46 -4.02
CA MET A 39 -9.15 -4.20 -2.98
C MET A 39 -8.24 -5.41 -2.81
N VAL A 40 -6.91 -5.20 -2.84
CA VAL A 40 -5.91 -6.24 -2.64
C VAL A 40 -5.24 -6.07 -1.29
N TYR A 41 -4.71 -4.89 -1.00
CA TYR A 41 -4.17 -4.61 0.34
C TYR A 41 -5.28 -4.01 1.21
N ASP A 42 -6.02 -4.90 1.90
CA ASP A 42 -7.03 -4.49 2.88
C ASP A 42 -6.41 -3.60 3.96
N LYS A 43 -5.18 -3.89 4.39
CA LYS A 43 -4.39 -3.06 5.29
C LYS A 43 -3.18 -2.50 4.54
N PRO A 44 -3.00 -1.16 4.46
CA PRO A 44 -1.89 -0.59 3.70
C PRO A 44 -0.55 -0.96 4.34
N PRO A 45 0.49 -1.26 3.53
CA PRO A 45 1.81 -1.59 4.04
C PRO A 45 2.64 -0.35 4.42
N PHE A 46 2.03 0.82 4.49
CA PHE A 46 2.72 2.06 4.82
C PHE A 46 3.33 1.99 6.21
N ALA A 47 4.62 2.23 6.29
CA ALA A 47 5.36 2.16 7.54
C ALA A 47 6.43 3.26 7.63
N VAL A 48 6.79 3.57 8.86
CA VAL A 48 8.11 4.13 9.18
C VAL A 48 8.95 2.96 9.68
N VAL A 49 10.09 2.74 9.04
CA VAL A 49 11.06 1.71 9.45
C VAL A 49 12.28 2.40 9.99
N GLY A 50 12.65 2.10 11.22
CA GLY A 50 13.75 2.72 11.94
C GLY A 50 14.71 1.69 12.52
N ARG A 51 15.74 2.19 13.21
CA ARG A 51 16.65 1.35 13.99
C ARG A 51 16.58 1.72 15.46
N LYS A 52 16.43 0.70 16.31
CA LYS A 52 16.38 0.88 17.77
C LYS A 52 17.70 1.44 18.31
N SER A 53 18.83 1.03 17.72
CA SER A 53 20.16 1.57 18.03
C SER A 53 20.33 3.06 17.67
N LEU A 54 19.45 3.60 16.81
CA LEU A 54 19.38 5.02 16.45
C LEU A 54 18.24 5.74 17.19
N GLY A 55 17.64 5.09 18.20
CA GLY A 55 16.61 5.68 19.05
C GLY A 55 15.18 5.57 18.53
N ILE A 56 14.92 4.82 17.44
CA ILE A 56 13.58 4.70 16.87
C ILE A 56 12.97 3.35 17.21
N SER A 57 11.94 3.34 18.07
CA SER A 57 11.19 2.14 18.47
C SER A 57 9.68 2.29 18.27
N GLY A 58 9.17 3.52 18.22
CA GLY A 58 7.74 3.81 18.07
C GLY A 58 7.48 5.20 17.50
N PRO A 59 6.19 5.56 17.30
CA PRO A 59 5.82 6.85 16.73
C PRO A 59 6.34 8.06 17.51
N GLY A 60 6.38 7.96 18.84
CA GLY A 60 6.82 9.04 19.72
C GLY A 60 8.31 9.41 19.61
N ASP A 61 9.12 8.52 19.01
CA ASP A 61 10.57 8.73 18.89
C ASP A 61 10.93 9.50 17.60
N LEU A 62 9.95 9.84 16.78
CA LEU A 62 10.20 10.49 15.49
C LEU A 62 10.52 11.99 15.62
N GLU A 63 9.99 12.67 16.63
CA GLU A 63 10.34 14.07 16.87
C GLU A 63 11.81 14.21 17.27
N GLY A 64 12.52 15.12 16.59
CA GLY A 64 13.94 15.34 16.77
C GLY A 64 14.85 14.44 15.93
N SER A 65 14.28 13.45 15.22
CA SER A 65 15.04 12.51 14.38
C SER A 65 15.18 12.97 12.93
N VAL A 66 15.98 12.22 12.16
CA VAL A 66 16.14 12.38 10.72
C VAL A 66 15.36 11.28 9.99
N LEU A 67 14.33 11.67 9.23
CA LEU A 67 13.49 10.77 8.44
C LEU A 67 13.84 10.84 6.95
N GLY A 68 14.36 9.75 6.39
CA GLY A 68 14.57 9.61 4.96
C GLY A 68 13.27 9.29 4.22
N ALA A 69 12.83 10.17 3.34
CA ALA A 69 11.57 10.00 2.63
C ALA A 69 11.73 10.25 1.13
N PRO A 70 11.46 9.24 0.26
CA PRO A 70 11.41 9.49 -1.18
C PRO A 70 10.17 10.34 -1.52
N PRO A 71 10.31 11.48 -2.24
CA PRO A 71 9.17 12.34 -2.54
C PRO A 71 7.97 11.64 -3.21
N PRO A 72 8.13 10.64 -4.11
CA PRO A 72 7.00 9.93 -4.72
C PRO A 72 6.55 8.68 -3.92
N ASP A 73 7.01 8.48 -2.67
CA ASP A 73 6.65 7.32 -1.86
C ASP A 73 5.21 7.44 -1.32
N GLY A 74 4.41 6.38 -1.50
CA GLY A 74 3.04 6.32 -0.97
C GLY A 74 2.99 6.41 0.56
N ALA A 75 3.96 5.81 1.26
CA ALA A 75 4.03 5.92 2.72
C ALA A 75 4.35 7.36 3.16
N TRP A 76 5.26 8.05 2.45
CA TRP A 76 5.52 9.46 2.69
C TRP A 76 4.30 10.33 2.42
N ALA A 77 3.58 10.06 1.32
CA ALA A 77 2.36 10.78 0.99
C ALA A 77 1.28 10.67 2.08
N GLN A 78 1.27 9.59 2.88
CA GLN A 78 0.32 9.39 3.98
C GLN A 78 0.90 9.74 5.37
N PHE A 79 2.17 10.09 5.44
CA PHE A 79 2.84 10.44 6.71
C PHE A 79 2.17 11.60 7.45
N PRO A 80 1.68 12.68 6.81
CA PRO A 80 0.95 13.75 7.51
C PRO A 80 -0.31 13.26 8.24
N SER A 81 -1.08 12.33 7.64
CA SER A 81 -2.26 11.73 8.30
C SER A 81 -1.85 10.88 9.51
N PHE A 82 -0.76 10.12 9.38
CA PHE A 82 -0.21 9.33 10.48
C PHE A 82 0.32 10.23 11.61
N ALA A 83 1.06 11.28 11.28
CA ALA A 83 1.59 12.24 12.26
C ALA A 83 0.45 12.92 13.03
N LYS A 84 -0.60 13.36 12.34
CA LYS A 84 -1.79 13.95 12.96
C LYS A 84 -2.47 12.97 13.91
N ALA A 85 -2.64 11.70 13.51
CA ALA A 85 -3.27 10.67 14.34
C ALA A 85 -2.47 10.34 15.61
N ASN A 86 -1.16 10.57 15.61
CA ASN A 86 -0.26 10.28 16.72
C ASN A 86 0.24 11.53 17.47
N ASN A 87 -0.31 12.71 17.17
CA ASN A 87 0.10 14.00 17.75
C ASN A 87 1.60 14.30 17.54
N ILE A 88 2.16 13.93 16.41
CA ILE A 88 3.56 14.17 16.03
C ILE A 88 3.65 15.52 15.32
N ASP A 89 4.53 16.39 15.81
CA ASP A 89 4.88 17.64 15.16
C ASP A 89 5.92 17.39 14.05
N ILE A 90 5.47 17.38 12.80
CA ILE A 90 6.34 17.17 11.63
C ILE A 90 7.43 18.24 11.55
N GLY A 91 7.16 19.46 12.03
CA GLY A 91 8.15 20.55 12.05
C GLY A 91 9.38 20.26 12.91
N LYS A 92 9.29 19.29 13.81
CA LYS A 92 10.41 18.81 14.64
C LYS A 92 11.18 17.65 14.00
N ILE A 93 10.75 17.13 12.87
CA ILE A 93 11.41 16.03 12.16
C ILE A 93 12.26 16.64 11.05
N LYS A 94 13.55 16.29 10.99
CA LYS A 94 14.36 16.63 9.84
C LYS A 94 14.08 15.64 8.71
N VAL A 95 13.32 16.06 7.71
CA VAL A 95 13.04 15.24 6.54
C VAL A 95 14.18 15.36 5.54
N GLU A 96 14.78 14.22 5.19
CA GLU A 96 15.84 14.10 4.20
C GLU A 96 15.26 13.49 2.91
N PRO A 97 15.19 14.23 1.79
CA PRO A 97 14.75 13.67 0.52
C PRO A 97 15.76 12.63 0.04
N VAL A 98 15.33 11.39 -0.09
CA VAL A 98 16.18 10.27 -0.53
C VAL A 98 15.59 9.60 -1.78
N GLY A 99 16.42 8.93 -2.57
CA GLY A 99 15.96 8.08 -3.67
C GLY A 99 15.56 6.69 -3.17
N PHE A 100 14.66 6.00 -3.86
CA PHE A 100 14.31 4.60 -3.52
C PHE A 100 15.52 3.67 -3.43
N PRO A 101 16.53 3.75 -4.34
CA PRO A 101 17.71 2.87 -4.26
C PRO A 101 18.64 3.17 -3.07
N THR A 102 18.59 4.38 -2.53
CA THR A 102 19.51 4.84 -1.48
C THR A 102 18.86 4.86 -0.09
N ARG A 103 17.56 4.72 -0.02
CA ARG A 103 16.76 4.84 1.21
C ARG A 103 17.23 3.92 2.32
N GLU A 104 17.16 2.61 2.09
CA GLU A 104 17.58 1.62 3.08
C GLU A 104 19.10 1.60 3.33
N PRO A 105 19.99 1.77 2.32
CA PRO A 105 21.41 1.98 2.56
C PRO A 105 21.71 3.13 3.51
N MET A 106 21.06 4.29 3.36
CA MET A 106 21.28 5.42 4.27
C MET A 106 20.85 5.12 5.70
N LEU A 107 19.76 4.37 5.90
CA LEU A 107 19.34 3.92 7.23
C LEU A 107 20.32 2.87 7.80
N ALA A 108 20.77 1.92 6.99
CA ALA A 108 21.74 0.91 7.41
C ALA A 108 23.07 1.54 7.86
N GLU A 109 23.50 2.62 7.19
CA GLU A 109 24.71 3.39 7.51
C GLU A 109 24.50 4.42 8.64
N GLY A 110 23.30 4.60 9.15
CA GLY A 110 22.99 5.58 10.19
C GLY A 110 23.05 7.05 9.71
N LYS A 111 22.89 7.29 8.41
CA LYS A 111 22.79 8.65 7.83
C LYS A 111 21.41 9.27 8.02
N VAL A 112 20.40 8.43 8.20
CA VAL A 112 19.06 8.76 8.66
C VAL A 112 18.68 7.80 9.79
N ASP A 113 17.76 8.18 10.66
CA ASP A 113 17.36 7.38 11.83
C ASP A 113 16.19 6.45 11.49
N SER A 114 15.39 6.86 10.51
CA SER A 114 14.25 6.11 9.99
C SER A 114 13.97 6.45 8.53
N VAL A 115 13.14 5.62 7.87
CA VAL A 115 12.68 5.85 6.49
C VAL A 115 11.20 5.54 6.36
N THR A 116 10.51 6.24 5.43
CA THR A 116 9.19 5.82 5.00
C THR A 116 9.30 4.71 3.96
N GLY A 117 8.31 3.81 3.92
CA GLY A 117 8.27 2.74 2.92
C GLY A 117 7.20 1.70 3.20
N PHE A 118 7.25 0.60 2.45
CA PHE A 118 6.42 -0.56 2.73
C PHE A 118 7.08 -1.44 3.79
N SER A 119 6.34 -1.79 4.83
CA SER A 119 6.81 -2.53 6.01
C SER A 119 7.68 -3.74 5.64
N PHE A 120 7.16 -4.63 4.80
CA PHE A 120 7.86 -5.84 4.38
C PHE A 120 9.05 -5.57 3.46
N SER A 121 9.00 -4.54 2.60
CA SER A 121 10.08 -4.24 1.66
C SER A 121 11.28 -3.59 2.35
N SER A 122 11.05 -2.53 3.11
CA SER A 122 12.14 -1.83 3.80
C SER A 122 12.77 -2.71 4.88
N TYR A 123 11.96 -3.47 5.63
CA TYR A 123 12.46 -4.43 6.60
C TYR A 123 13.42 -5.46 5.97
N LEU A 124 12.99 -6.15 4.91
CA LEU A 124 13.81 -7.19 4.27
C LEU A 124 15.04 -6.63 3.55
N ASN A 125 14.92 -5.41 2.99
CA ASN A 125 16.08 -4.74 2.40
C ASN A 125 17.14 -4.41 3.46
N LEU A 126 16.76 -4.00 4.67
CA LEU A 126 17.68 -3.78 5.79
C LEU A 126 18.33 -5.07 6.25
N VAL A 127 17.55 -6.17 6.37
CA VAL A 127 18.11 -7.50 6.69
C VAL A 127 19.15 -7.90 5.66
N ARG A 128 18.88 -7.72 4.37
CA ARG A 128 19.84 -8.00 3.28
C ARG A 128 21.09 -7.13 3.35
N LEU A 129 20.98 -5.90 3.86
CA LEU A 129 22.12 -5.00 4.10
C LEU A 129 22.89 -5.32 5.38
N GLY A 130 22.51 -6.39 6.10
CA GLY A 130 23.21 -6.85 7.31
C GLY A 130 22.79 -6.13 8.59
N VAL A 131 21.71 -5.36 8.58
CA VAL A 131 21.17 -4.80 9.83
C VAL A 131 20.54 -5.93 10.65
N PRO A 132 20.92 -6.11 11.93
CA PRO A 132 20.33 -7.13 12.78
C PRO A 132 18.82 -6.98 12.89
N GLU A 133 18.07 -8.08 12.74
CA GLU A 133 16.60 -8.04 12.76
C GLU A 133 16.04 -7.46 14.07
N ASN A 134 16.69 -7.73 15.20
CA ASN A 134 16.30 -7.19 16.52
C ASN A 134 16.56 -5.69 16.67
N ASP A 135 17.38 -5.08 15.79
CA ASP A 135 17.62 -3.64 15.75
C ASP A 135 16.59 -2.92 14.87
N ILE A 136 15.93 -3.62 13.96
CA ILE A 136 14.93 -3.01 13.08
C ILE A 136 13.62 -2.82 13.85
N SER A 137 13.07 -1.61 13.79
CA SER A 137 11.71 -1.30 14.22
C SER A 137 10.84 -1.03 12.99
N THR A 138 9.67 -1.67 12.92
CA THR A 138 8.70 -1.46 11.85
C THR A 138 7.42 -0.90 12.45
N ILE A 139 7.19 0.39 12.25
CA ILE A 139 6.02 1.13 12.73
C ILE A 139 5.00 1.11 11.60
N LEU A 140 4.12 0.10 11.57
CA LEU A 140 3.06 0.02 10.57
C LEU A 140 2.00 1.09 10.88
N MET A 141 1.83 2.06 10.00
CA MET A 141 0.97 3.22 10.24
C MET A 141 -0.49 2.82 10.51
N ALA A 142 -0.95 1.73 9.92
CA ALA A 142 -2.29 1.19 10.13
C ALA A 142 -2.53 0.68 11.57
N ASP A 143 -1.48 0.29 12.29
CA ASP A 143 -1.57 -0.11 13.71
C ASP A 143 -1.57 1.10 14.66
N HIS A 144 -1.30 2.29 14.10
CA HIS A 144 -1.19 3.55 14.82
C HIS A 144 -2.18 4.60 14.29
N GLY A 145 -3.43 4.20 14.07
CA GLY A 145 -4.53 5.13 13.80
C GLY A 145 -4.77 5.50 12.33
N LEU A 146 -3.95 5.02 11.39
CA LEU A 146 -4.19 5.24 9.96
C LEU A 146 -5.20 4.20 9.42
N LYS A 147 -6.46 4.59 9.27
CA LYS A 147 -7.57 3.70 8.89
C LYS A 147 -7.70 3.44 7.38
N LEU A 148 -6.67 3.74 6.62
CA LEU A 148 -6.69 3.68 5.15
C LEU A 148 -6.71 2.23 4.63
N TYR A 149 -7.02 2.11 3.34
CA TYR A 149 -6.76 0.93 2.52
C TYR A 149 -5.46 1.13 1.73
N GLY A 150 -4.95 0.05 1.13
CA GLY A 150 -3.74 0.10 0.32
C GLY A 150 -4.02 -0.01 -1.18
N ASN A 151 -3.27 -0.87 -1.86
CA ASN A 151 -3.37 -1.00 -3.30
C ASN A 151 -4.58 -1.81 -3.74
N ALA A 152 -5.19 -1.34 -4.83
CA ALA A 152 -6.35 -1.92 -5.48
C ALA A 152 -6.10 -2.14 -6.96
N VAL A 153 -6.86 -3.04 -7.57
CA VAL A 153 -7.02 -3.08 -9.03
C VAL A 153 -7.92 -1.91 -9.40
N ILE A 154 -7.43 -1.08 -10.32
CA ILE A 154 -8.15 0.05 -10.90
C ILE A 154 -8.47 -0.23 -12.36
N VAL A 155 -9.56 0.33 -12.87
CA VAL A 155 -10.02 0.12 -14.25
C VAL A 155 -10.43 1.46 -14.87
N ASN A 156 -10.24 1.60 -16.18
CA ASN A 156 -10.87 2.66 -16.94
C ASN A 156 -12.39 2.41 -16.99
N THR A 157 -13.21 3.36 -16.56
CA THR A 157 -14.67 3.16 -16.42
C THR A 157 -15.36 2.95 -17.76
N GLU A 158 -14.95 3.64 -18.83
CA GLU A 158 -15.51 3.46 -20.19
C GLU A 158 -15.18 2.06 -20.73
N TYR A 159 -13.94 1.57 -20.47
CA TYR A 159 -13.57 0.20 -20.83
C TYR A 159 -14.41 -0.82 -20.05
N ALA A 160 -14.59 -0.60 -18.75
CA ALA A 160 -15.34 -1.52 -17.91
C ALA A 160 -16.83 -1.61 -18.27
N GLU A 161 -17.45 -0.49 -18.63
CA GLU A 161 -18.82 -0.45 -19.13
C GLU A 161 -19.00 -1.26 -20.43
N ALA A 162 -18.03 -1.14 -21.35
CA ALA A 162 -18.05 -1.87 -22.61
C ALA A 162 -17.64 -3.36 -22.50
N ASN A 163 -16.88 -3.73 -21.45
CA ASN A 163 -16.22 -5.04 -21.34
C ASN A 163 -16.38 -5.68 -19.95
N GLY A 164 -17.55 -5.52 -19.29
CA GLY A 164 -17.78 -5.93 -17.91
C GLY A 164 -17.45 -7.40 -17.61
N ASP A 165 -17.77 -8.32 -18.54
CA ASP A 165 -17.47 -9.75 -18.36
C ASP A 165 -15.95 -10.02 -18.43
N THR A 166 -15.21 -9.27 -19.25
CA THR A 166 -13.75 -9.34 -19.30
C THR A 166 -13.13 -8.85 -17.99
N VAL A 167 -13.67 -7.77 -17.42
CA VAL A 167 -13.22 -7.26 -16.10
C VAL A 167 -13.49 -8.30 -15.02
N LYS A 168 -14.68 -8.89 -14.95
CA LYS A 168 -15.00 -9.96 -13.99
C LYS A 168 -14.06 -11.15 -14.12
N ALA A 169 -13.80 -11.61 -15.34
CA ALA A 169 -12.87 -12.72 -15.60
C ALA A 169 -11.45 -12.39 -15.17
N PHE A 170 -10.98 -11.16 -15.44
CA PHE A 170 -9.67 -10.68 -15.01
C PHE A 170 -9.55 -10.66 -13.49
N LEU A 171 -10.54 -10.11 -12.77
CA LEU A 171 -10.55 -10.09 -11.30
C LEU A 171 -10.58 -11.51 -10.71
N GLY A 172 -11.32 -12.42 -11.32
CA GLY A 172 -11.32 -13.84 -10.96
C GLY A 172 -9.94 -14.48 -11.10
N ALA A 173 -9.22 -14.18 -12.18
CA ALA A 173 -7.86 -14.67 -12.37
C ALA A 173 -6.85 -14.08 -11.35
N VAL A 174 -6.98 -12.79 -11.03
CA VAL A 174 -6.18 -12.14 -9.98
C VAL A 174 -6.43 -12.79 -8.62
N ALA A 175 -7.71 -13.03 -8.28
CA ALA A 175 -8.08 -13.69 -7.03
C ALA A 175 -7.58 -15.14 -6.95
N ALA A 176 -7.66 -15.90 -8.06
CA ALA A 176 -7.11 -17.25 -8.12
C ALA A 176 -5.59 -17.24 -7.88
N GLY A 177 -4.85 -16.31 -8.50
CA GLY A 177 -3.42 -16.16 -8.27
C GLY A 177 -3.08 -15.82 -6.82
N TRP A 178 -3.86 -14.98 -6.16
CA TRP A 178 -3.69 -14.70 -4.72
C TRP A 178 -4.01 -15.93 -3.86
N LYS A 179 -5.07 -16.67 -4.19
CA LYS A 179 -5.42 -17.91 -3.48
C LYS A 179 -4.28 -18.93 -3.56
N ASP A 180 -3.71 -19.12 -4.75
CA ASP A 180 -2.57 -20.02 -4.95
C ASP A 180 -1.34 -19.53 -4.17
N ALA A 181 -1.05 -18.23 -4.21
CA ALA A 181 0.07 -17.64 -3.49
C ALA A 181 -0.09 -17.71 -1.96
N ILE A 182 -1.31 -17.61 -1.44
CA ILE A 182 -1.62 -17.79 -0.02
C ILE A 182 -1.45 -19.26 0.39
N ALA A 183 -1.85 -20.19 -0.48
CA ALA A 183 -1.76 -21.63 -0.19
C ALA A 183 -0.31 -22.15 -0.27
N ASP A 184 0.51 -21.61 -1.18
CA ASP A 184 1.90 -22.05 -1.40
C ASP A 184 2.78 -20.84 -1.77
N PRO A 185 3.25 -20.05 -0.77
CA PRO A 185 4.15 -18.92 -1.00
C PRO A 185 5.47 -19.32 -1.66
N THR A 186 5.98 -20.53 -1.40
CA THR A 186 7.21 -21.05 -2.00
C THR A 186 7.06 -21.20 -3.52
N ALA A 187 5.96 -21.82 -3.98
CA ALA A 187 5.68 -21.96 -5.41
C ALA A 187 5.47 -20.59 -6.08
N ALA A 188 4.81 -19.65 -5.40
CA ALA A 188 4.61 -18.30 -5.91
C ALA A 188 5.94 -17.53 -6.06
N ALA A 189 6.85 -17.62 -5.07
CA ALA A 189 8.19 -17.04 -5.16
C ALA A 189 9.02 -17.68 -6.29
N ALA A 190 8.94 -19.00 -6.46
CA ALA A 190 9.58 -19.69 -7.58
C ALA A 190 9.04 -19.24 -8.95
N ALA A 191 7.74 -18.97 -9.05
CA ALA A 191 7.15 -18.43 -10.28
C ALA A 191 7.64 -16.99 -10.59
N LEU A 192 7.87 -16.17 -9.55
CA LEU A 192 8.48 -14.84 -9.69
C LEU A 192 9.91 -14.94 -10.22
N VAL A 193 10.74 -15.84 -9.64
CA VAL A 193 12.13 -16.03 -10.07
C VAL A 193 12.23 -16.47 -11.53
N LYS A 194 11.30 -17.29 -12.02
CA LYS A 194 11.25 -17.65 -13.45
C LYS A 194 11.08 -16.41 -14.36
N ARG A 195 10.40 -15.36 -13.90
CA ARG A 195 10.19 -14.12 -14.65
C ARG A 195 11.28 -13.08 -14.38
N ASN A 196 11.89 -13.12 -13.21
CA ASN A 196 12.96 -12.25 -12.80
C ASN A 196 14.10 -13.07 -12.17
N PRO A 197 15.04 -13.61 -13.00
CA PRO A 197 16.14 -14.44 -12.51
C PRO A 197 17.10 -13.75 -11.54
N ALA A 198 17.04 -12.43 -11.42
CA ALA A 198 17.83 -11.66 -10.45
C ALA A 198 17.21 -11.64 -9.04
N ALA A 199 15.97 -12.14 -8.88
CA ALA A 199 15.29 -12.22 -7.59
C ALA A 199 15.82 -13.42 -6.77
N ASP A 200 15.93 -13.24 -5.46
CA ASP A 200 16.24 -14.30 -4.50
C ASP A 200 14.93 -14.95 -4.04
N ALA A 201 14.78 -16.26 -4.34
CA ALA A 201 13.53 -16.98 -4.05
C ALA A 201 13.17 -16.97 -2.56
N ALA A 202 14.13 -17.20 -1.66
CA ALA A 202 13.87 -17.23 -0.22
C ALA A 202 13.48 -15.84 0.32
N LEU A 203 14.12 -14.79 -0.20
CA LEU A 203 13.77 -13.42 0.17
C LEU A 203 12.38 -13.05 -0.32
N GLU A 204 12.01 -13.42 -1.55
CA GLU A 204 10.71 -13.09 -2.13
C GLU A 204 9.58 -13.93 -1.51
N GLU A 205 9.84 -15.18 -1.12
CA GLU A 205 8.92 -15.98 -0.32
C GLU A 205 8.61 -15.29 1.01
N ARG A 206 9.65 -14.92 1.77
CA ARG A 206 9.51 -14.22 3.04
C ARG A 206 8.79 -12.87 2.88
N ARG A 207 9.07 -12.14 1.79
CA ARG A 207 8.37 -10.88 1.45
C ARG A 207 6.88 -11.11 1.22
N LEU A 208 6.55 -12.15 0.46
CA LEU A 208 5.17 -12.52 0.17
C LEU A 208 4.42 -12.93 1.43
N GLU A 209 5.02 -13.76 2.28
CA GLU A 209 4.44 -14.16 3.57
C GLU A 209 4.14 -12.96 4.48
N LEU A 210 5.09 -12.03 4.59
CA LEU A 210 4.88 -10.81 5.37
C LEU A 210 3.73 -9.96 4.81
N ALA A 211 3.65 -9.80 3.48
CA ALA A 211 2.59 -9.06 2.83
C ALA A 211 1.23 -9.75 3.00
N ILE A 212 1.16 -11.07 2.82
CA ILE A 212 -0.06 -11.86 3.02
C ILE A 212 -0.57 -11.69 4.45
N ASN A 213 0.28 -11.92 5.43
CA ASN A 213 -0.12 -11.96 6.84
C ASN A 213 -0.48 -10.58 7.40
N ALA A 214 0.23 -9.53 6.98
CA ALA A 214 0.02 -8.19 7.52
C ALA A 214 -1.00 -7.36 6.74
N ASN A 215 -1.14 -7.56 5.43
CA ASN A 215 -1.81 -6.60 4.55
C ASN A 215 -2.95 -7.19 3.73
N VAL A 216 -2.85 -8.46 3.31
CA VAL A 216 -3.81 -9.09 2.40
C VAL A 216 -4.83 -9.94 3.15
N LEU A 217 -4.37 -10.92 3.93
CA LEU A 217 -5.22 -11.90 4.61
C LEU A 217 -5.60 -11.43 6.03
N THR A 218 -6.23 -10.25 6.10
CA THR A 218 -6.75 -9.69 7.35
C THR A 218 -7.97 -10.45 7.87
N ASP A 219 -8.40 -10.18 9.09
CA ASP A 219 -9.61 -10.80 9.65
C ASP A 219 -10.86 -10.42 8.85
N TYR A 220 -10.91 -9.19 8.30
CA TYR A 220 -11.98 -8.78 7.39
C TYR A 220 -12.00 -9.65 6.13
N VAL A 221 -10.87 -9.83 5.47
CA VAL A 221 -10.75 -10.64 4.24
C VAL A 221 -11.05 -12.13 4.52
N LYS A 222 -10.61 -12.67 5.66
CA LYS A 222 -10.94 -14.04 6.07
C LYS A 222 -12.45 -14.26 6.26
N ALA A 223 -13.15 -13.25 6.76
CA ALA A 223 -14.59 -13.31 7.03
C ALA A 223 -15.45 -12.99 5.79
N ASN A 224 -15.02 -12.07 4.93
CA ASN A 224 -15.83 -11.48 3.86
C ASN A 224 -15.30 -11.77 2.44
N GLY A 225 -14.20 -12.54 2.30
CA GLY A 225 -13.55 -12.74 1.00
C GLY A 225 -12.69 -11.56 0.57
N MET A 226 -11.85 -11.79 -0.45
CA MET A 226 -10.97 -10.79 -1.04
C MET A 226 -11.72 -9.93 -2.05
N GLY A 227 -11.33 -8.68 -2.14
CA GLY A 227 -11.73 -7.75 -3.21
C GLY A 227 -12.67 -6.64 -2.75
N GLY A 228 -13.53 -6.90 -1.77
CA GLY A 228 -14.46 -5.91 -1.23
C GLY A 228 -13.84 -4.97 -0.20
N ILE A 229 -14.65 -4.04 0.28
CA ILE A 229 -14.32 -3.07 1.32
C ILE A 229 -15.39 -3.05 2.40
N ASP A 230 -15.02 -2.69 3.63
CA ASP A 230 -15.97 -2.25 4.65
C ASP A 230 -16.34 -0.78 4.38
N SER A 231 -17.61 -0.52 4.06
CA SER A 231 -18.07 0.81 3.66
C SER A 231 -17.92 1.85 4.78
N ALA A 232 -18.09 1.46 6.04
CA ALA A 232 -17.94 2.38 7.16
C ALA A 232 -16.47 2.75 7.37
N ARG A 233 -15.57 1.78 7.29
CA ARG A 233 -14.12 2.00 7.35
C ARG A 233 -13.66 2.84 6.15
N PHE A 234 -14.15 2.57 4.94
CA PHE A 234 -13.76 3.33 3.75
C PHE A 234 -14.20 4.80 3.85
N SER A 235 -15.44 5.05 4.31
CA SER A 235 -15.92 6.41 4.57
C SER A 235 -15.05 7.13 5.63
N ALA A 236 -14.65 6.42 6.69
CA ALA A 236 -13.74 6.97 7.70
C ALA A 236 -12.34 7.25 7.14
N ALA A 237 -11.83 6.39 6.25
CA ALA A 237 -10.56 6.59 5.55
C ALA A 237 -10.59 7.85 4.68
N ILE A 238 -11.62 8.01 3.87
CA ILE A 238 -11.81 9.19 3.01
C ILE A 238 -11.89 10.46 3.87
N LYS A 239 -12.66 10.42 4.97
CA LYS A 239 -12.73 11.54 5.92
C LYS A 239 -11.37 11.88 6.51
N GLN A 240 -10.59 10.88 6.95
CA GLN A 240 -9.24 11.08 7.49
C GLN A 240 -8.30 11.75 6.46
N LEU A 241 -8.39 11.37 5.19
CA LEU A 241 -7.65 12.01 4.11
C LEU A 241 -8.10 13.45 3.89
N SER A 242 -9.39 13.69 3.79
CA SER A 242 -9.93 15.03 3.54
C SER A 242 -9.65 16.03 4.67
N GLU A 243 -9.56 15.55 5.92
CA GLU A 243 -9.17 16.36 7.08
C GLU A 243 -7.66 16.69 7.13
N THR A 244 -6.85 15.95 6.38
CA THR A 244 -5.40 16.13 6.34
C THR A 244 -4.97 16.92 5.11
N TYR A 245 -5.65 16.69 3.99
CA TYR A 245 -5.39 17.32 2.71
C TYR A 245 -6.59 18.18 2.32
N ASP A 246 -6.35 19.37 1.79
CA ASP A 246 -7.39 20.29 1.30
C ASP A 246 -7.99 19.75 -0.01
N TYR A 247 -8.83 18.71 0.07
CA TYR A 247 -9.55 18.19 -1.09
C TYR A 247 -10.69 19.13 -1.48
N LYS A 248 -10.82 19.36 -2.78
CA LYS A 248 -11.80 20.31 -3.35
C LYS A 248 -13.20 19.74 -3.43
N ALA A 249 -13.32 18.43 -3.58
CA ALA A 249 -14.60 17.74 -3.70
C ALA A 249 -15.07 17.18 -2.36
N ALA A 250 -16.38 17.20 -2.12
CA ALA A 250 -16.97 16.39 -1.06
C ALA A 250 -16.72 14.91 -1.39
N PRO A 251 -16.10 14.12 -0.49
CA PRO A 251 -15.74 12.77 -0.78
C PRO A 251 -16.98 11.89 -0.95
N ASP A 252 -17.16 11.34 -2.14
CA ASP A 252 -18.17 10.34 -2.46
C ASP A 252 -17.47 8.99 -2.68
N ALA A 253 -17.68 8.06 -1.76
CA ALA A 253 -17.08 6.74 -1.79
C ALA A 253 -17.36 5.97 -3.10
N ALA A 254 -18.53 6.19 -3.70
CA ALA A 254 -18.95 5.56 -4.94
C ALA A 254 -18.12 5.99 -6.17
N LEU A 255 -17.45 7.15 -6.10
CA LEU A 255 -16.53 7.58 -7.16
C LEU A 255 -15.20 6.84 -7.13
N TYR A 256 -14.80 6.31 -5.99
CA TYR A 256 -13.47 5.76 -5.78
C TYR A 256 -13.41 4.25 -5.83
N PHE A 257 -14.54 3.58 -5.52
CA PHE A 257 -14.63 2.12 -5.49
C PHE A 257 -16.02 1.63 -5.90
N THR A 258 -16.06 0.56 -6.71
CA THR A 258 -17.27 -0.18 -7.01
C THR A 258 -17.02 -1.69 -6.92
N ASP A 259 -17.97 -2.42 -6.34
CA ASP A 259 -17.97 -3.88 -6.24
C ASP A 259 -18.80 -4.56 -7.35
N ALA A 260 -19.29 -3.80 -8.33
CA ALA A 260 -20.17 -4.28 -9.40
C ALA A 260 -19.57 -5.44 -10.23
N TYR A 261 -18.26 -5.60 -10.20
CA TYR A 261 -17.52 -6.65 -10.92
C TYR A 261 -17.05 -7.80 -10.01
N LEU A 262 -17.33 -7.73 -8.71
CA LEU A 262 -17.00 -8.79 -7.74
C LEU A 262 -18.15 -9.78 -7.60
N PRO A 263 -17.90 -11.04 -7.23
CA PRO A 263 -18.96 -11.94 -6.80
C PRO A 263 -19.52 -11.48 -5.44
N ALA A 264 -20.78 -11.81 -5.19
CA ALA A 264 -21.41 -11.56 -3.89
C ALA A 264 -20.58 -12.21 -2.77
N GLY A 265 -20.16 -11.40 -1.78
CA GLY A 265 -19.30 -11.87 -0.68
C GLY A 265 -17.81 -11.96 -1.02
N GLY A 266 -17.36 -11.31 -2.11
CA GLY A 266 -15.96 -11.30 -2.51
C GLY A 266 -15.44 -12.66 -3.02
N PHE A 267 -14.14 -12.74 -3.30
CA PHE A 267 -13.50 -14.00 -3.70
C PHE A 267 -13.05 -14.80 -2.47
N PRO A 268 -13.42 -16.09 -2.35
CA PRO A 268 -12.98 -16.92 -1.22
C PRO A 268 -11.45 -17.12 -1.25
N VAL A 269 -10.83 -16.95 -0.10
CA VAL A 269 -9.36 -17.09 0.09
C VAL A 269 -8.94 -18.42 0.71
N LYS A 270 -9.95 -19.29 1.02
CA LYS A 270 -9.75 -20.65 1.53
C LYS A 270 -10.18 -21.68 0.51
#